data_7aec4fccb3705ae895b37dd03768aff4
#
_entry.id   7aec4fccb3705ae895b37dd03768aff4
#
_cell.length_a   1.000
_cell.length_b   1.000
_cell.length_c   1.000
_cell.angle_alpha   90.00
_cell.angle_beta   90.00
_cell.angle_gamma   90.00
#
_symmetry.space_group_name_H-M   'P 1'
#
loop_
_entity.id
_entity.type
_entity.pdbx_description
1 polymer ?
#
loop_
_entity_poly.entity_id
_entity_poly.type
_entity_poly.pdbx_seq_one_letter_code
_entity_poly.pdbx_strand_id
1 'polypeptide(L)'
;MTQPVLDFVIAALERIREKDSRAPRASRTALALLQAAPAATAAPIALRTAYTTSVDAGESAVPSGDPGAPDKADLLAAVRERVGACTKCAHLACSRTQTVFGVGNPDADLMFIGEAPGADEDQQGEPFVGRAGQLLTRILKAMNFAREDVYIANILKCRPDMPEGSFGNRPPTPTEMQTCRPYLMEQIEIIQPSVLVALGAVAVEGLLGTRGTMRELRGRWHTYNSIPLMITYHPAYLLRNQAPSEKRKVWEDMLQVLERLEQPISDRQRSYFL
;
A
#
# COMPACT_ATOMS: atom_id res chain seq x y z
N MET A 1 2.33 -19.79 21.43
CA MET A 1 1.65 -20.75 20.51
C MET A 1 1.32 -21.98 21.32
N THR A 2 0.07 -22.43 21.34
CA THR A 2 -0.34 -23.64 22.04
C THR A 2 0.15 -24.85 21.25
N GLN A 3 0.49 -25.96 21.98
CA GLN A 3 1.00 -27.23 21.41
C GLN A 3 0.24 -27.70 20.15
N PRO A 4 -1.11 -27.64 20.09
CA PRO A 4 -1.87 -28.04 18.90
C PRO A 4 -1.58 -27.22 17.62
N VAL A 5 -1.20 -25.97 17.77
CA VAL A 5 -0.85 -25.10 16.60
C VAL A 5 0.52 -25.47 16.05
N LEU A 6 1.46 -25.82 16.93
CA LEU A 6 2.79 -26.27 16.54
C LEU A 6 2.72 -27.63 15.81
N ASP A 7 1.92 -28.54 16.29
CA ASP A 7 1.70 -29.87 15.70
C ASP A 7 1.06 -29.78 14.33
N PHE A 8 0.11 -28.83 14.12
CA PHE A 8 -0.51 -28.54 12.82
C PHE A 8 0.50 -27.97 11.83
N VAL A 9 1.36 -27.04 12.26
CA VAL A 9 2.42 -26.44 11.41
C VAL A 9 3.46 -27.49 11.02
N ILE A 10 3.87 -28.37 11.94
CA ILE A 10 4.81 -29.46 11.65
C ILE A 10 4.21 -30.42 10.62
N ALA A 11 2.97 -30.86 10.80
CA ALA A 11 2.29 -31.73 9.86
C ALA A 11 2.09 -31.10 8.46
N ALA A 12 1.86 -29.77 8.39
CA ALA A 12 1.77 -29.06 7.13
C ALA A 12 3.13 -28.98 6.41
N LEU A 13 4.22 -28.75 7.14
CA LEU A 13 5.58 -28.72 6.59
C LEU A 13 6.05 -30.11 6.11
N GLU A 14 5.67 -31.18 6.80
CA GLU A 14 5.94 -32.55 6.37
C GLU A 14 5.23 -32.90 5.05
N ARG A 15 3.96 -32.51 4.87
CA ARG A 15 3.22 -32.69 3.62
C ARG A 15 3.83 -31.90 2.44
N ILE A 16 4.36 -30.70 2.72
CA ILE A 16 5.08 -29.91 1.70
C ILE A 16 6.38 -30.62 1.31
N ARG A 17 7.12 -31.16 2.28
CA ARG A 17 8.38 -31.89 2.02
C ARG A 17 8.17 -33.17 1.20
N GLU A 18 7.05 -33.86 1.38
CA GLU A 18 6.72 -35.06 0.58
C GLU A 18 6.35 -34.75 -0.86
N LYS A 19 5.84 -33.53 -1.12
CA LYS A 19 5.41 -33.12 -2.47
C LYS A 19 6.49 -32.39 -3.29
N ASP A 20 7.51 -31.84 -2.64
CA ASP A 20 8.56 -31.08 -3.34
C ASP A 20 9.95 -31.38 -2.78
N SER A 21 10.72 -32.17 -3.53
CA SER A 21 12.10 -32.53 -3.20
C SER A 21 13.09 -31.34 -3.26
N ARG A 22 12.63 -30.14 -3.63
CA ARG A 22 13.39 -28.88 -3.71
C ARG A 22 13.10 -27.91 -2.58
N ALA A 23 12.30 -28.28 -1.57
CA ALA A 23 12.02 -27.43 -0.43
C ALA A 23 13.31 -27.04 0.31
N PRO A 24 13.48 -25.75 0.71
CA PRO A 24 14.66 -25.31 1.43
C PRO A 24 14.77 -26.03 2.77
N ARG A 25 15.91 -26.62 3.05
CA ARG A 25 16.18 -27.33 4.33
C ARG A 25 16.38 -26.29 5.44
N ALA A 26 15.52 -26.25 6.44
CA ALA A 26 15.77 -25.49 7.65
C ALA A 26 17.05 -26.03 8.32
N SER A 27 17.97 -25.14 8.70
CA SER A 27 19.17 -25.56 9.41
C SER A 27 18.83 -26.06 10.81
N ARG A 28 19.57 -27.05 11.34
CA ARG A 28 19.39 -27.56 12.71
C ARG A 28 19.50 -26.43 13.75
N THR A 29 20.26 -25.38 13.48
CA THR A 29 20.43 -24.20 14.32
C THR A 29 19.13 -23.36 14.38
N ALA A 30 18.42 -23.19 13.25
CA ALA A 30 17.16 -22.46 13.23
C ALA A 30 16.05 -23.20 14.00
N LEU A 31 16.00 -24.54 13.93
CA LEU A 31 15.09 -25.37 14.70
C LEU A 31 15.39 -25.33 16.21
N ALA A 32 16.67 -25.31 16.60
CA ALA A 32 17.06 -25.21 18.01
C ALA A 32 16.67 -23.84 18.62
N LEU A 33 16.77 -22.74 17.86
CA LEU A 33 16.34 -21.41 18.29
C LEU A 33 14.83 -21.31 18.49
N LEU A 34 14.01 -22.00 17.68
CA LEU A 34 12.56 -22.05 17.85
C LEU A 34 12.13 -22.88 19.08
N GLN A 35 12.93 -23.87 19.47
CA GLN A 35 12.68 -24.70 20.66
C GLN A 35 13.13 -24.04 21.97
N ALA A 36 14.04 -23.05 21.91
CA ALA A 36 14.61 -22.36 23.06
C ALA A 36 13.85 -21.09 23.51
N ALA A 37 12.75 -20.72 22.83
CA ALA A 37 11.95 -19.57 23.22
C ALA A 37 11.14 -19.85 24.50
N PRO A 38 11.26 -19.03 25.57
CA PRO A 38 10.49 -19.23 26.79
C PRO A 38 8.99 -19.00 26.54
N ALA A 39 8.16 -19.84 27.11
CA ALA A 39 6.71 -19.71 27.06
C ALA A 39 6.26 -18.43 27.76
N ALA A 40 5.78 -17.46 26.97
CA ALA A 40 5.16 -16.26 27.49
C ALA A 40 3.80 -16.64 28.13
N THR A 41 3.69 -16.46 29.43
CA THR A 41 2.46 -16.62 30.20
C THR A 41 1.44 -15.58 29.81
N ALA A 42 0.40 -15.99 29.11
CA ALA A 42 -0.75 -15.15 28.80
C ALA A 42 -1.64 -15.01 30.04
N ALA A 43 -1.82 -13.79 30.54
CA ALA A 43 -2.82 -13.47 31.54
C ALA A 43 -4.23 -13.43 30.90
N PRO A 44 -5.29 -13.84 31.58
CA PRO A 44 -6.63 -13.89 31.01
C PRO A 44 -7.27 -12.52 30.94
N ILE A 45 -7.77 -12.17 29.73
CA ILE A 45 -8.58 -10.97 29.51
C ILE A 45 -9.99 -11.25 30.04
N ALA A 46 -10.38 -10.55 31.09
CA ALA A 46 -11.74 -10.59 31.62
C ALA A 46 -12.69 -9.74 30.77
N LEU A 47 -13.70 -10.38 30.19
CA LEU A 47 -14.86 -9.74 29.58
C LEU A 47 -15.65 -8.98 30.65
N ARG A 48 -15.78 -7.68 30.55
CA ARG A 48 -16.76 -6.90 31.32
C ARG A 48 -17.87 -6.43 30.40
N THR A 49 -18.99 -7.14 30.51
CA THR A 49 -20.30 -6.69 29.99
C THR A 49 -20.94 -5.82 31.06
N ALA A 50 -21.27 -4.59 30.75
CA ALA A 50 -22.34 -3.85 31.40
C ALA A 50 -22.76 -2.66 30.54
N TYR A 51 -23.89 -2.79 29.87
CA TYR A 51 -24.67 -1.68 29.29
C TYR A 51 -25.50 -1.06 30.41
N THR A 52 -25.40 0.23 30.60
CA THR A 52 -26.49 1.05 31.15
C THR A 52 -26.56 2.37 30.39
N THR A 53 -27.70 2.60 29.80
CA THR A 53 -28.12 3.83 29.11
C THR A 53 -28.32 4.97 30.08
N SER A 54 -27.76 6.16 29.78
CA SER A 54 -28.35 7.44 30.13
C SER A 54 -27.91 8.48 29.11
N VAL A 55 -28.87 9.07 28.44
CA VAL A 55 -28.73 10.23 27.54
C VAL A 55 -28.48 11.47 28.37
N ASP A 56 -27.41 12.20 28.10
CA ASP A 56 -27.43 13.64 28.27
C ASP A 56 -26.49 14.32 27.26
N ALA A 57 -26.97 15.41 26.68
CA ALA A 57 -26.34 16.16 25.62
C ALA A 57 -25.24 17.08 26.18
N GLY A 58 -24.05 17.01 25.59
CA GLY A 58 -22.93 17.90 25.93
C GLY A 58 -21.78 17.71 24.97
N GLU A 59 -21.71 18.59 24.02
CA GLU A 59 -20.65 18.78 23.02
C GLU A 59 -19.27 18.91 23.68
N SER A 60 -18.34 17.99 23.35
CA SER A 60 -16.89 18.23 23.40
C SER A 60 -16.19 17.05 22.73
N ALA A 61 -15.57 17.26 21.58
CA ALA A 61 -14.68 16.33 20.94
C ALA A 61 -13.49 16.03 21.87
N VAL A 62 -13.42 14.78 22.37
CA VAL A 62 -12.25 14.28 23.11
C VAL A 62 -11.35 13.60 22.09
N PRO A 63 -10.08 14.01 21.90
CA PRO A 63 -9.14 13.27 21.09
C PRO A 63 -8.80 11.96 21.82
N SER A 64 -9.21 10.85 21.26
CA SER A 64 -8.85 9.51 21.74
C SER A 64 -7.44 9.17 21.26
N GLY A 65 -6.42 9.61 21.97
CA GLY A 65 -5.03 9.25 21.80
C GLY A 65 -4.41 8.99 23.17
N ASP A 66 -3.72 7.89 23.35
CA ASP A 66 -2.83 7.65 24.48
C ASP A 66 -1.75 8.76 24.46
N PRO A 67 -1.60 9.61 25.51
CA PRO A 67 -0.69 10.76 25.50
C PRO A 67 0.81 10.41 25.43
N GLY A 68 1.16 9.14 25.19
CA GLY A 68 2.54 8.65 25.05
C GLY A 68 2.88 8.00 23.72
N ALA A 69 1.92 7.77 22.82
CA ALA A 69 2.21 7.21 21.50
C ALA A 69 2.67 8.34 20.54
N PRO A 70 3.77 8.14 19.76
CA PRO A 70 4.19 9.13 18.78
C PRO A 70 3.12 9.31 17.72
N ASP A 71 2.83 10.56 17.35
CA ASP A 71 1.89 10.90 16.28
C ASP A 71 2.35 10.28 14.94
N LYS A 72 1.42 9.71 14.18
CA LYS A 72 1.69 9.18 12.85
C LYS A 72 2.34 10.22 11.92
N ALA A 73 1.95 11.49 12.04
CA ALA A 73 2.54 12.59 11.30
C ALA A 73 4.03 12.76 11.63
N ASP A 74 4.40 12.69 12.90
CA ASP A 74 5.80 12.77 13.35
C ASP A 74 6.62 11.57 12.88
N LEU A 75 6.05 10.36 12.97
CA LEU A 75 6.69 9.15 12.44
C LEU A 75 6.93 9.25 10.94
N LEU A 76 5.94 9.70 10.16
CA LEU A 76 6.08 9.93 8.73
C LEU A 76 7.09 11.03 8.41
N ALA A 77 7.18 12.09 9.22
CA ALA A 77 8.18 13.15 9.07
C ALA A 77 9.60 12.59 9.22
N ALA A 78 9.85 11.74 10.22
CA ALA A 78 11.14 11.08 10.39
C ALA A 78 11.53 10.17 9.21
N VAL A 79 10.56 9.45 8.63
CA VAL A 79 10.81 8.67 7.41
C VAL A 79 11.07 9.58 6.21
N ARG A 80 10.34 10.67 6.08
CA ARG A 80 10.52 11.68 5.01
C ARG A 80 11.93 12.27 5.04
N GLU A 81 12.44 12.61 6.20
CA GLU A 81 13.81 13.13 6.36
C GLU A 81 14.85 12.12 5.86
N ARG A 82 14.72 10.86 6.25
CA ARG A 82 15.62 9.77 5.79
C ARG A 82 15.51 9.55 4.28
N VAL A 83 14.33 9.68 3.70
CA VAL A 83 14.12 9.61 2.23
C VAL A 83 14.79 10.79 1.54
N GLY A 84 14.65 12.00 2.09
CA GLY A 84 15.28 13.22 1.56
C GLY A 84 16.80 13.11 1.44
N ALA A 85 17.44 12.55 2.48
CA ALA A 85 18.88 12.34 2.54
C ALA A 85 19.37 11.05 1.83
N CYS A 86 18.45 10.23 1.24
CA CYS A 86 18.82 8.91 0.70
C CYS A 86 19.67 9.02 -0.59
N THR A 87 20.80 8.32 -0.61
CA THR A 87 21.71 8.20 -1.77
C THR A 87 21.96 6.76 -2.20
N LYS A 88 21.13 5.79 -1.74
CA LYS A 88 21.32 4.35 -1.99
C LYS A 88 21.33 3.98 -3.49
N CYS A 89 20.64 4.73 -4.33
CA CYS A 89 20.70 4.62 -5.79
C CYS A 89 21.47 5.83 -6.33
N ALA A 90 22.79 5.75 -6.42
CA ALA A 90 23.67 6.88 -6.75
C ALA A 90 23.26 7.60 -8.04
N HIS A 91 22.94 6.83 -9.11
CA HIS A 91 22.50 7.37 -10.39
C HIS A 91 21.18 8.16 -10.27
N LEU A 92 20.19 7.66 -9.48
CA LEU A 92 18.93 8.38 -9.24
C LEU A 92 19.14 9.59 -8.32
N ALA A 93 20.02 9.49 -7.36
CA ALA A 93 20.33 10.59 -6.45
C ALA A 93 21.01 11.76 -7.18
N CYS A 94 21.82 11.46 -8.21
CA CYS A 94 22.46 12.49 -9.06
C CYS A 94 21.50 13.11 -10.06
N SER A 95 20.51 12.36 -10.56
CA SER A 95 19.63 12.79 -11.66
C SER A 95 18.32 13.43 -11.21
N ARG A 96 17.84 13.11 -10.00
CA ARG A 96 16.58 13.66 -9.45
C ARG A 96 16.73 15.12 -9.06
N THR A 97 15.65 15.89 -9.20
CA THR A 97 15.53 17.25 -8.62
C THR A 97 15.32 17.15 -7.12
N GLN A 98 14.40 16.29 -6.69
CA GLN A 98 14.12 16.03 -5.29
C GLN A 98 13.46 14.65 -5.09
N THR A 99 13.29 14.25 -3.84
CA THR A 99 12.56 13.03 -3.53
C THR A 99 11.05 13.30 -3.48
N VAL A 100 10.26 12.31 -3.89
CA VAL A 100 8.79 12.33 -3.84
C VAL A 100 8.34 11.32 -2.80
N PHE A 101 8.12 11.78 -1.58
CA PHE A 101 7.88 10.91 -0.43
C PHE A 101 6.51 10.24 -0.48
N GLY A 102 5.48 11.04 -0.60
CA GLY A 102 4.06 10.69 -0.49
C GLY A 102 3.29 11.86 0.11
N VAL A 103 1.98 11.88 -0.05
CA VAL A 103 1.09 12.96 0.41
C VAL A 103 -0.28 12.42 0.78
N GLY A 104 -0.95 13.08 1.72
CA GLY A 104 -2.31 12.76 2.13
C GLY A 104 -2.43 12.64 3.65
N ASN A 105 -3.55 12.05 4.09
CA ASN A 105 -3.88 11.88 5.49
C ASN A 105 -3.03 10.76 6.12
N PRO A 106 -2.30 10.99 7.22
CA PRO A 106 -1.62 9.94 7.99
C PRO A 106 -2.58 8.89 8.57
N ASP A 107 -3.84 9.23 8.76
CA ASP A 107 -4.90 8.34 9.26
C ASP A 107 -5.84 7.85 8.15
N ALA A 108 -5.38 7.85 6.89
CA ALA A 108 -6.20 7.43 5.77
C ALA A 108 -6.52 5.93 5.82
N ASP A 109 -7.80 5.59 5.65
CA ASP A 109 -8.26 4.22 5.43
C ASP A 109 -7.89 3.68 4.04
N LEU A 110 -7.63 4.57 3.09
CA LEU A 110 -7.36 4.24 1.70
C LEU A 110 -6.01 4.78 1.25
N MET A 111 -5.13 3.88 0.79
CA MET A 111 -3.81 4.27 0.29
C MET A 111 -3.61 3.81 -1.15
N PHE A 112 -3.23 4.74 -2.03
CA PHE A 112 -2.88 4.49 -3.42
C PHE A 112 -1.37 4.38 -3.59
N ILE A 113 -0.92 3.36 -4.33
CA ILE A 113 0.49 3.08 -4.56
C ILE A 113 0.74 2.98 -6.06
N GLY A 114 1.54 3.91 -6.58
CA GLY A 114 1.99 3.93 -7.96
C GLY A 114 3.40 3.36 -8.14
N GLU A 115 3.94 3.56 -9.32
CA GLU A 115 5.24 3.04 -9.77
C GLU A 115 6.40 3.90 -9.25
N ALA A 116 6.54 5.10 -9.78
CA ALA A 116 7.65 6.02 -9.54
C ALA A 116 7.24 7.46 -9.93
N PRO A 117 7.95 8.48 -9.43
CA PRO A 117 7.76 9.86 -9.88
C PRO A 117 8.05 10.05 -11.36
N GLY A 118 7.21 10.83 -12.04
CA GLY A 118 7.49 11.40 -13.35
C GLY A 118 8.22 12.73 -13.26
N ALA A 119 8.34 13.44 -14.40
CA ALA A 119 9.04 14.72 -14.47
C ALA A 119 8.36 15.81 -13.64
N ASP A 120 7.02 15.91 -13.73
CA ASP A 120 6.25 16.91 -12.98
C ASP A 120 6.34 16.65 -11.47
N GLU A 121 6.29 15.37 -11.04
CA GLU A 121 6.41 14.96 -9.66
C GLU A 121 7.82 15.23 -9.10
N ASP A 122 8.86 14.97 -9.89
CA ASP A 122 10.26 15.26 -9.54
C ASP A 122 10.51 16.75 -9.30
N GLN A 123 9.85 17.60 -10.11
CA GLN A 123 9.94 19.06 -9.95
C GLN A 123 9.17 19.57 -8.73
N GLN A 124 7.96 19.03 -8.47
CA GLN A 124 7.08 19.54 -7.43
C GLN A 124 7.29 18.87 -6.07
N GLY A 125 7.91 17.68 -6.04
CA GLY A 125 8.12 16.91 -4.80
C GLY A 125 6.89 16.15 -4.31
N GLU A 126 5.79 16.15 -5.10
CA GLU A 126 4.54 15.49 -4.74
C GLU A 126 4.16 14.39 -5.76
N PRO A 127 3.61 13.24 -5.31
CA PRO A 127 3.21 12.17 -6.20
C PRO A 127 1.92 12.53 -6.96
N PHE A 128 1.82 12.08 -8.21
CA PHE A 128 0.62 12.21 -9.02
C PHE A 128 0.13 13.66 -9.17
N VAL A 129 0.99 14.55 -9.61
CA VAL A 129 0.67 15.96 -9.96
C VAL A 129 0.56 16.19 -11.45
N GLY A 130 1.26 15.43 -12.29
CA GLY A 130 1.20 15.51 -13.74
C GLY A 130 -0.15 14.99 -14.29
N ARG A 131 -0.22 14.80 -15.62
CA ARG A 131 -1.47 14.39 -16.32
C ARG A 131 -2.12 13.12 -15.74
N ALA A 132 -1.32 12.13 -15.38
CA ALA A 132 -1.79 10.90 -14.75
C ALA A 132 -2.37 11.17 -13.36
N GLY A 133 -1.74 12.04 -12.60
CA GLY A 133 -2.19 12.48 -11.28
C GLY A 133 -3.50 13.26 -11.32
N GLN A 134 -3.64 14.17 -12.31
CA GLN A 134 -4.91 14.87 -12.52
C GLN A 134 -6.07 13.91 -12.83
N LEU A 135 -5.79 12.82 -13.56
CA LEU A 135 -6.79 11.77 -13.76
C LEU A 135 -7.10 11.02 -12.45
N LEU A 136 -6.10 10.68 -11.65
CA LEU A 136 -6.31 10.08 -10.32
C LEU A 136 -7.19 10.98 -9.44
N THR A 137 -6.90 12.28 -9.41
CA THR A 137 -7.72 13.27 -8.67
C THR A 137 -9.19 13.26 -9.14
N ARG A 138 -9.45 13.12 -10.46
CA ARG A 138 -10.82 12.98 -10.96
C ARG A 138 -11.48 11.66 -10.55
N ILE A 139 -10.72 10.57 -10.49
CA ILE A 139 -11.21 9.28 -10.01
C ILE A 139 -11.58 9.39 -8.52
N LEU A 140 -10.71 9.95 -7.69
CA LEU A 140 -10.97 10.20 -6.26
C LEU A 140 -12.24 11.03 -6.06
N LYS A 141 -12.36 12.14 -6.80
CA LYS A 141 -13.57 12.99 -6.75
C LYS A 141 -14.85 12.23 -7.15
N ALA A 142 -14.76 11.31 -8.13
CA ALA A 142 -15.88 10.46 -8.50
C ALA A 142 -16.23 9.42 -7.44
N MET A 143 -15.26 9.04 -6.60
CA MET A 143 -15.43 8.22 -5.40
C MET A 143 -15.92 9.01 -4.18
N ASN A 144 -16.10 10.31 -4.28
CA ASN A 144 -16.39 11.27 -3.20
C ASN A 144 -15.26 11.45 -2.17
N PHE A 145 -14.00 11.24 -2.60
CA PHE A 145 -12.81 11.56 -1.81
C PHE A 145 -12.09 12.79 -2.35
N ALA A 146 -11.55 13.60 -1.46
CA ALA A 146 -10.50 14.57 -1.76
C ALA A 146 -9.12 13.88 -1.72
N ARG A 147 -8.07 14.53 -2.20
CA ARG A 147 -6.71 13.99 -2.11
C ARG A 147 -6.22 13.90 -0.67
N GLU A 148 -6.73 14.81 0.16
CA GLU A 148 -6.43 14.96 1.59
C GLU A 148 -7.08 13.85 2.44
N ASP A 149 -8.10 13.15 1.93
CA ASP A 149 -8.79 12.06 2.63
C ASP A 149 -8.05 10.72 2.50
N VAL A 150 -7.19 10.59 1.50
CA VAL A 150 -6.45 9.37 1.18
C VAL A 150 -4.95 9.58 1.32
N TYR A 151 -4.15 8.51 1.30
CA TYR A 151 -2.70 8.64 1.18
C TYR A 151 -2.22 8.15 -0.19
N ILE A 152 -1.32 8.91 -0.82
CA ILE A 152 -0.82 8.60 -2.16
C ILE A 152 0.70 8.52 -2.11
N ALA A 153 1.26 7.40 -2.58
CA ALA A 153 2.69 7.16 -2.65
C ALA A 153 3.09 6.37 -3.91
N ASN A 154 4.38 6.15 -4.07
CA ASN A 154 4.95 5.30 -5.12
C ASN A 154 5.90 4.26 -4.50
N ILE A 155 6.19 3.18 -5.25
CA ILE A 155 7.24 2.22 -4.91
C ILE A 155 8.58 2.94 -4.80
N LEU A 156 8.96 3.74 -5.82
CA LEU A 156 10.16 4.57 -5.79
C LEU A 156 9.86 5.97 -5.26
N LYS A 157 10.84 6.52 -4.54
CA LYS A 157 10.80 7.91 -4.05
C LYS A 157 11.63 8.86 -4.93
N CYS A 158 12.31 8.34 -5.94
CA CYS A 158 13.10 9.10 -6.91
C CYS A 158 12.60 8.82 -8.31
N ARG A 159 12.65 9.82 -9.18
CA ARG A 159 12.38 9.64 -10.61
C ARG A 159 13.47 8.76 -11.21
N PRO A 160 13.13 7.67 -11.93
CA PRO A 160 14.11 6.92 -12.72
C PRO A 160 14.76 7.81 -13.76
N ASP A 161 16.10 7.83 -13.79
CA ASP A 161 16.89 8.57 -14.76
C ASP A 161 16.63 8.08 -16.19
N MET A 162 16.75 8.99 -17.14
CA MET A 162 16.64 8.64 -18.55
C MET A 162 18.04 8.59 -19.18
N PRO A 163 18.26 7.72 -20.17
CA PRO A 163 19.48 7.79 -20.98
C PRO A 163 19.67 9.19 -21.55
N GLU A 164 20.91 9.63 -21.68
CA GLU A 164 21.24 10.96 -22.21
C GLU A 164 20.58 11.18 -23.60
N GLY A 165 19.97 12.33 -23.78
CA GLY A 165 19.21 12.68 -25.00
C GLY A 165 17.84 12.01 -25.12
N SER A 166 17.40 11.21 -24.16
CA SER A 166 16.09 10.57 -24.16
C SER A 166 15.06 11.37 -23.36
N PHE A 167 13.80 11.35 -23.82
CA PHE A 167 12.67 12.02 -23.16
C PHE A 167 11.67 11.02 -22.60
N GLY A 168 10.91 11.42 -21.58
CA GLY A 168 9.83 10.65 -21.00
C GLY A 168 10.19 10.03 -19.64
N ASN A 169 9.64 8.88 -19.36
CA ASN A 169 9.87 8.13 -18.13
C ASN A 169 10.16 6.66 -18.48
N ARG A 170 11.10 6.04 -17.79
CA ARG A 170 11.32 4.61 -17.84
C ARG A 170 10.75 3.92 -16.60
N PRO A 171 10.40 2.65 -16.67
CA PRO A 171 10.06 1.90 -15.47
C PRO A 171 11.31 1.74 -14.58
N PRO A 172 11.12 1.60 -13.26
CA PRO A 172 12.19 1.28 -12.33
C PRO A 172 12.73 -0.13 -12.59
N THR A 173 14.01 -0.32 -12.30
CA THR A 173 14.61 -1.65 -12.29
C THR A 173 14.22 -2.44 -11.03
N PRO A 174 14.27 -3.78 -11.04
CA PRO A 174 14.05 -4.58 -9.84
C PRO A 174 14.94 -4.18 -8.65
N THR A 175 16.21 -3.85 -8.91
CA THR A 175 17.15 -3.42 -7.88
C THR A 175 16.75 -2.08 -7.26
N GLU A 176 16.32 -1.11 -8.07
CA GLU A 176 15.81 0.19 -7.58
C GLU A 176 14.57 0.00 -6.71
N MET A 177 13.62 -0.84 -7.16
CA MET A 177 12.42 -1.16 -6.37
C MET A 177 12.78 -1.82 -5.05
N GLN A 178 13.65 -2.83 -5.05
CA GLN A 178 14.08 -3.53 -3.85
C GLN A 178 14.78 -2.58 -2.85
N THR A 179 15.61 -1.66 -3.36
CA THR A 179 16.34 -0.68 -2.54
C THR A 179 15.40 0.35 -1.90
N CYS A 180 14.36 0.79 -2.62
CA CYS A 180 13.46 1.85 -2.19
C CYS A 180 12.25 1.35 -1.39
N ARG A 181 11.82 0.09 -1.64
CA ARG A 181 10.64 -0.54 -1.02
C ARG A 181 10.59 -0.42 0.51
N PRO A 182 11.67 -0.53 1.29
CA PRO A 182 11.60 -0.41 2.75
C PRO A 182 10.93 0.89 3.24
N TYR A 183 11.15 2.01 2.57
CA TYR A 183 10.50 3.27 2.92
C TYR A 183 8.98 3.25 2.72
N LEU A 184 8.51 2.59 1.66
CA LEU A 184 7.07 2.40 1.44
C LEU A 184 6.47 1.46 2.48
N MET A 185 7.19 0.40 2.86
CA MET A 185 6.73 -0.52 3.91
C MET A 185 6.53 0.21 5.24
N GLU A 186 7.51 1.05 5.64
CA GLU A 186 7.38 1.89 6.83
C GLU A 186 6.19 2.85 6.74
N GLN A 187 5.93 3.46 5.58
CA GLN A 187 4.74 4.28 5.39
C GLN A 187 3.44 3.49 5.60
N ILE A 188 3.33 2.29 5.04
CA ILE A 188 2.16 1.42 5.21
C ILE A 188 1.99 0.99 6.67
N GLU A 189 3.09 0.66 7.36
CA GLU A 189 3.09 0.28 8.78
C GLU A 189 2.67 1.43 9.71
N ILE A 190 3.05 2.67 9.39
CA ILE A 190 2.64 3.86 10.15
C ILE A 190 1.18 4.21 9.89
N ILE A 191 0.78 4.27 8.61
CA ILE A 191 -0.56 4.69 8.20
C ILE A 191 -1.61 3.64 8.58
N GLN A 192 -1.29 2.36 8.43
CA GLN A 192 -2.18 1.22 8.69
C GLN A 192 -3.53 1.34 7.95
N PRO A 193 -3.52 1.53 6.61
CA PRO A 193 -4.75 1.72 5.87
C PRO A 193 -5.62 0.46 5.87
N SER A 194 -6.94 0.63 5.84
CA SER A 194 -7.91 -0.47 5.73
C SER A 194 -7.88 -1.13 4.35
N VAL A 195 -7.50 -0.36 3.31
CA VAL A 195 -7.42 -0.81 1.91
C VAL A 195 -6.22 -0.19 1.19
N LEU A 196 -5.51 -1.03 0.43
CA LEU A 196 -4.48 -0.61 -0.52
C LEU A 196 -5.01 -0.70 -1.95
N VAL A 197 -4.59 0.25 -2.81
CA VAL A 197 -4.83 0.19 -4.26
C VAL A 197 -3.50 0.30 -5.01
N ALA A 198 -3.12 -0.77 -5.72
CA ALA A 198 -1.94 -0.78 -6.59
C ALA A 198 -2.30 -0.29 -8.00
N LEU A 199 -1.62 0.74 -8.46
CA LEU A 199 -1.82 1.38 -9.76
C LEU A 199 -0.81 0.86 -10.80
N GLY A 200 -1.21 -0.17 -11.54
CA GLY A 200 -0.40 -0.76 -12.62
C GLY A 200 0.52 -1.91 -12.21
N ALA A 201 1.06 -2.61 -13.22
CA ALA A 201 1.82 -3.84 -13.02
C ALA A 201 3.12 -3.64 -12.21
N VAL A 202 3.79 -2.50 -12.36
CA VAL A 202 5.04 -2.20 -11.65
C VAL A 202 4.78 -2.00 -10.16
N ALA A 203 3.68 -1.35 -9.78
CA ALA A 203 3.27 -1.23 -8.38
C ALA A 203 2.98 -2.61 -7.77
N VAL A 204 2.33 -3.50 -8.53
CA VAL A 204 2.08 -4.89 -8.11
C VAL A 204 3.38 -5.66 -7.94
N GLU A 205 4.31 -5.58 -8.90
CA GLU A 205 5.62 -6.22 -8.80
C GLU A 205 6.39 -5.73 -7.57
N GLY A 206 6.39 -4.41 -7.34
CA GLY A 206 7.06 -3.80 -6.18
C GLY A 206 6.45 -4.22 -4.83
N LEU A 207 5.13 -4.40 -4.74
CA LEU A 207 4.46 -4.82 -3.51
C LEU A 207 4.52 -6.34 -3.29
N LEU A 208 4.08 -7.11 -4.29
CA LEU A 208 3.86 -8.55 -4.15
C LEU A 208 5.04 -9.40 -4.66
N GLY A 209 6.00 -8.80 -5.38
CA GLY A 209 7.06 -9.54 -6.08
C GLY A 209 6.53 -10.40 -7.23
N THR A 210 5.25 -10.25 -7.61
CA THR A 210 4.58 -11.07 -8.63
C THR A 210 4.52 -10.32 -9.95
N ARG A 211 4.90 -10.99 -11.03
CA ARG A 211 4.73 -10.51 -12.41
C ARG A 211 3.52 -11.18 -13.05
N GLY A 212 2.75 -10.39 -13.79
CA GLY A 212 1.59 -10.88 -14.53
C GLY A 212 1.01 -9.81 -15.42
N THR A 213 0.10 -10.18 -16.30
CA THR A 213 -0.62 -9.21 -17.11
C THR A 213 -1.66 -8.50 -16.26
N MET A 214 -1.89 -7.23 -16.54
CA MET A 214 -2.95 -6.46 -15.81
C MET A 214 -4.33 -7.09 -16.01
N ARG A 215 -4.56 -7.81 -17.12
CA ARG A 215 -5.81 -8.54 -17.35
C ARG A 215 -6.03 -9.66 -16.34
N GLU A 216 -4.96 -10.34 -15.92
CA GLU A 216 -5.01 -11.43 -14.94
C GLU A 216 -5.02 -10.94 -13.49
N LEU A 217 -4.36 -9.79 -13.23
CA LEU A 217 -4.14 -9.29 -11.88
C LEU A 217 -5.29 -8.42 -11.37
N ARG A 218 -5.90 -7.56 -12.24
CA ARG A 218 -6.93 -6.60 -11.83
C ARG A 218 -8.30 -7.23 -11.59
N GLY A 219 -9.20 -6.47 -10.99
CA GLY A 219 -10.62 -6.81 -10.86
C GLY A 219 -10.93 -7.84 -9.78
N ARG A 220 -9.96 -8.17 -8.95
CA ARG A 220 -10.11 -9.08 -7.81
C ARG A 220 -9.26 -8.62 -6.64
N TRP A 221 -9.65 -9.04 -5.46
CA TRP A 221 -8.93 -8.75 -4.23
C TRP A 221 -7.68 -9.63 -4.09
N HIS A 222 -6.62 -9.01 -3.67
CA HIS A 222 -5.37 -9.61 -3.22
C HIS A 222 -5.15 -9.22 -1.76
N THR A 223 -4.03 -9.65 -1.18
CA THR A 223 -3.66 -9.31 0.19
C THR A 223 -2.19 -8.93 0.27
N TYR A 224 -1.89 -7.86 0.97
CA TYR A 224 -0.53 -7.44 1.32
C TYR A 224 -0.43 -7.27 2.84
N ASN A 225 0.39 -8.10 3.53
CA ASN A 225 0.54 -8.08 4.99
C ASN A 225 -0.82 -8.02 5.75
N SER A 226 -1.77 -8.86 5.35
CA SER A 226 -3.14 -8.91 5.86
C SER A 226 -4.05 -7.73 5.47
N ILE A 227 -3.54 -6.72 4.77
CA ILE A 227 -4.34 -5.60 4.26
C ILE A 227 -4.93 -5.98 2.89
N PRO A 228 -6.24 -5.81 2.67
CA PRO A 228 -6.86 -5.99 1.37
C PRO A 228 -6.23 -5.07 0.31
N LEU A 229 -5.86 -5.64 -0.83
CA LEU A 229 -5.21 -4.95 -1.94
C LEU A 229 -6.04 -5.09 -3.21
N MET A 230 -6.55 -3.97 -3.72
CA MET A 230 -7.14 -3.90 -5.06
C MET A 230 -6.05 -3.56 -6.08
N ILE A 231 -6.07 -4.25 -7.21
CA ILE A 231 -5.17 -3.98 -8.34
C ILE A 231 -5.99 -3.39 -9.49
N THR A 232 -5.56 -2.24 -10.01
CA THR A 232 -6.21 -1.58 -11.14
C THR A 232 -5.18 -1.02 -12.13
N TYR A 233 -5.64 -0.56 -13.30
CA TYR A 233 -4.77 0.07 -14.28
C TYR A 233 -4.18 1.38 -13.75
N HIS A 234 -2.92 1.64 -14.10
CA HIS A 234 -2.30 2.93 -13.85
C HIS A 234 -3.06 4.04 -14.64
N PRO A 235 -3.32 5.23 -14.06
CA PRO A 235 -4.02 6.31 -14.76
C PRO A 235 -3.42 6.68 -16.12
N ALA A 236 -2.10 6.61 -16.28
CA ALA A 236 -1.42 6.83 -17.56
C ALA A 236 -1.87 5.86 -18.68
N TYR A 237 -2.32 4.65 -18.34
CA TYR A 237 -2.89 3.74 -19.32
C TYR A 237 -4.20 4.29 -19.91
N LEU A 238 -5.10 4.84 -19.07
CA LEU A 238 -6.35 5.42 -19.52
C LEU A 238 -6.14 6.72 -20.33
N LEU A 239 -5.03 7.44 -20.15
CA LEU A 239 -4.69 8.59 -20.98
C LEU A 239 -4.33 8.16 -22.41
N ARG A 240 -3.74 6.99 -22.58
CA ARG A 240 -3.41 6.40 -23.89
C ARG A 240 -4.58 5.61 -24.50
N ASN A 241 -5.39 5.00 -23.67
CA ASN A 241 -6.56 4.22 -24.07
C ASN A 241 -7.83 4.78 -23.42
N GLN A 242 -8.53 5.64 -24.15
CA GLN A 242 -9.68 6.37 -23.63
C GLN A 242 -11.03 5.66 -23.85
N ALA A 243 -11.03 4.40 -24.33
CA ALA A 243 -12.24 3.64 -24.58
C ALA A 243 -13.12 3.59 -23.31
N PRO A 244 -14.46 3.79 -23.41
CA PRO A 244 -15.37 3.71 -22.27
C PRO A 244 -15.24 2.38 -21.51
N SER A 245 -15.06 1.27 -22.23
CA SER A 245 -14.86 -0.05 -21.64
C SER A 245 -13.63 -0.13 -20.72
N GLU A 246 -12.52 0.56 -21.04
CA GLU A 246 -11.33 0.57 -20.18
C GLU A 246 -11.55 1.46 -18.95
N LYS A 247 -12.24 2.57 -19.12
CA LYS A 247 -12.66 3.42 -17.99
C LYS A 247 -13.62 2.68 -17.07
N ARG A 248 -14.57 1.92 -17.66
CA ARG A 248 -15.52 1.07 -16.90
C ARG A 248 -14.78 0.06 -16.03
N LYS A 249 -13.77 -0.62 -16.56
CA LYS A 249 -12.97 -1.59 -15.80
C LYS A 249 -12.33 -0.97 -14.56
N VAL A 250 -11.69 0.21 -14.70
CA VAL A 250 -11.10 0.92 -13.55
C VAL A 250 -12.18 1.35 -12.57
N TRP A 251 -13.32 1.80 -13.07
CA TRP A 251 -14.42 2.21 -12.22
C TRP A 251 -15.03 1.03 -11.44
N GLU A 252 -15.15 -0.14 -12.03
CA GLU A 252 -15.56 -1.38 -11.35
C GLU A 252 -14.61 -1.77 -10.22
N ASP A 253 -13.30 -1.58 -10.41
CA ASP A 253 -12.33 -1.79 -9.34
C ASP A 253 -12.56 -0.79 -8.20
N MET A 254 -12.85 0.48 -8.51
CA MET A 254 -13.12 1.51 -7.50
C MET A 254 -14.46 1.32 -6.79
N LEU A 255 -15.49 0.80 -7.48
CA LEU A 255 -16.74 0.43 -6.82
C LEU A 255 -16.53 -0.66 -5.76
N GLN A 256 -15.70 -1.67 -6.05
CA GLN A 256 -15.35 -2.70 -5.07
C GLN A 256 -14.58 -2.10 -3.87
N VAL A 257 -13.69 -1.11 -4.12
CA VAL A 257 -13.00 -0.39 -3.03
C VAL A 257 -13.98 0.37 -2.16
N LEU A 258 -14.94 1.09 -2.75
CA LEU A 258 -15.99 1.79 -2.01
C LEU A 258 -16.85 0.83 -1.18
N GLU A 259 -17.26 -0.30 -1.76
CA GLU A 259 -18.00 -1.35 -1.04
C GLU A 259 -17.19 -1.91 0.15
N ARG A 260 -15.90 -2.13 -0.02
CA ARG A 260 -15.02 -2.64 1.04
C ARG A 260 -14.82 -1.65 2.18
N LEU A 261 -14.82 -0.34 1.87
CA LEU A 261 -14.74 0.75 2.84
C LEU A 261 -16.11 1.16 3.39
N GLU A 262 -17.17 0.41 3.07
CA GLU A 262 -18.56 0.68 3.49
C GLU A 262 -19.04 2.09 3.11
N GLN A 263 -18.46 2.66 2.04
CA GLN A 263 -18.85 3.98 1.55
C GLN A 263 -20.17 3.91 0.75
N PRO A 264 -21.06 4.89 0.88
CA PRO A 264 -22.31 4.91 0.14
C PRO A 264 -22.04 5.07 -1.37
N ILE A 265 -22.68 4.21 -2.17
CA ILE A 265 -22.56 4.22 -3.63
C ILE A 265 -23.91 4.58 -4.24
N SER A 266 -23.99 5.73 -4.91
CA SER A 266 -25.20 6.18 -5.61
C SER A 266 -25.44 5.40 -6.91
N ASP A 267 -26.70 5.35 -7.38
CA ASP A 267 -27.06 4.75 -8.66
C ASP A 267 -26.32 5.41 -9.84
N ARG A 268 -26.07 6.70 -9.75
CA ARG A 268 -25.25 7.44 -10.72
C ARG A 268 -23.83 6.88 -10.79
N GLN A 269 -23.19 6.62 -9.65
CA GLN A 269 -21.84 6.03 -9.62
C GLN A 269 -21.84 4.60 -10.18
N ARG A 270 -22.88 3.79 -9.87
CA ARG A 270 -23.00 2.44 -10.42
C ARG A 270 -23.13 2.45 -11.96
N SER A 271 -23.70 3.49 -12.54
CA SER A 271 -23.94 3.62 -13.99
C SER A 271 -22.81 4.32 -14.78
N TYR A 272 -21.71 4.76 -14.14
CA TYR A 272 -20.63 5.40 -14.89
C TYR A 272 -20.02 4.47 -15.93
N PHE A 273 -19.90 4.95 -17.17
CA PHE A 273 -19.30 4.27 -18.32
C PHE A 273 -20.01 2.96 -18.73
N LEU A 274 -21.30 2.78 -18.37
CA LEU A 274 -22.14 1.73 -18.93
C LEU A 274 -22.51 2.06 -20.37
#